data_15352d7adc5775c9e2dd2bc1a44c1108
#
_entry.id   15352d7adc5775c9e2dd2bc1a44c1108
#
_cell.length_a   1.000
_cell.length_b   1.000
_cell.length_c   1.000
_cell.angle_alpha   90.00
_cell.angle_beta   90.00
_cell.angle_gamma   90.00
#
_symmetry.space_group_name_H-M   'P 1'
#
loop_
_entity.id
_entity.type
_entity.pdbx_description
1 polymer ?
#
loop_
_entity_poly.entity_id
_entity_poly.type
_entity_poly.pdbx_seq_one_letter_code
_entity_poly.pdbx_strand_id
1 'polypeptide(L)'
;TYLIAASLLFRDMKTMSVLAGASVGLQTGLAHGYTENQIMAQLQPIVIDTHAIGNPWLNYSVYLNNTLLPGVLQLMIFLVTVLSIGSEIKYSTAREWLQMGGNSLTVSLIGKIFPHTVIFTIVAFLYAVALYGFNSFPLNSGWLPMLSALFLLVIASQAVGIFMIGVLPTFRLGLSSACLFGMIAFSIVGFSFPVLGMDPTLQALS
;
A
#
# COMPACT_ATOMS: atom_id res chain seq x y z
N THR A 1 -8.21 4.11 -7.40
CA THR A 1 -9.49 3.55 -7.86
C THR A 1 -10.51 3.46 -6.74
N TYR A 2 -10.09 3.03 -5.55
CA TYR A 2 -10.99 2.90 -4.41
C TYR A 2 -11.54 4.23 -3.92
N LEU A 3 -10.70 5.25 -3.84
CA LEU A 3 -11.12 6.58 -3.43
C LEU A 3 -12.12 7.20 -4.43
N ILE A 4 -11.91 6.97 -5.73
CA ILE A 4 -12.81 7.47 -6.78
C ILE A 4 -14.15 6.72 -6.72
N ALA A 5 -14.14 5.39 -6.65
CA ALA A 5 -15.37 4.60 -6.55
C ALA A 5 -16.15 4.93 -5.26
N ALA A 6 -15.47 5.05 -4.12
CA ALA A 6 -16.06 5.43 -2.85
C ALA A 6 -16.65 6.85 -2.90
N SER A 7 -15.94 7.81 -3.52
CA SER A 7 -16.42 9.19 -3.64
C SER A 7 -17.64 9.32 -4.56
N LEU A 8 -17.71 8.55 -5.65
CA LEU A 8 -18.88 8.50 -6.54
C LEU A 8 -20.10 7.91 -5.83
N LEU A 9 -19.93 6.72 -5.22
CA LEU A 9 -20.98 6.08 -4.43
C LEU A 9 -21.50 6.99 -3.32
N PHE A 10 -20.59 7.64 -2.61
CA PHE A 10 -20.92 8.58 -1.55
C PHE A 10 -21.72 9.78 -2.08
N ARG A 11 -21.30 10.36 -3.20
CA ARG A 11 -22.01 11.47 -3.84
C ARG A 11 -23.43 11.06 -4.23
N ASP A 12 -23.60 9.88 -4.82
CA ASP A 12 -24.89 9.37 -5.25
C ASP A 12 -25.81 9.07 -4.06
N MET A 13 -25.27 8.44 -2.99
CA MET A 13 -26.02 8.21 -1.76
C MET A 13 -26.43 9.51 -1.08
N LYS A 14 -25.55 10.52 -1.05
CA LYS A 14 -25.88 11.86 -0.53
C LYS A 14 -27.02 12.49 -1.33
N THR A 15 -26.93 12.45 -2.66
CA THR A 15 -27.95 13.00 -3.55
C THR A 15 -29.30 12.30 -3.34
N MET A 16 -29.31 10.97 -3.30
CA MET A 16 -30.52 10.18 -3.03
C MET A 16 -31.13 10.49 -1.67
N SER A 17 -30.32 10.62 -0.63
CA SER A 17 -30.79 10.91 0.72
C SER A 17 -31.39 12.32 0.81
N VAL A 18 -30.78 13.32 0.15
CA VAL A 18 -31.30 14.68 0.06
C VAL A 18 -32.64 14.71 -0.67
N LEU A 19 -32.73 14.02 -1.81
CA LEU A 19 -33.97 13.91 -2.58
C LEU A 19 -35.08 13.19 -1.82
N ALA A 20 -34.75 12.08 -1.14
CA ALA A 20 -35.71 11.35 -0.32
C ALA A 20 -36.21 12.21 0.86
N GLY A 21 -35.31 12.91 1.55
CA GLY A 21 -35.68 13.83 2.62
C GLY A 21 -36.58 14.98 2.13
N ALA A 22 -36.24 15.58 0.98
CA ALA A 22 -37.03 16.61 0.36
C ALA A 22 -38.46 16.11 -0.05
N SER A 23 -38.54 14.90 -0.61
CA SER A 23 -39.83 14.31 -1.01
C SER A 23 -40.74 14.00 0.19
N VAL A 24 -40.19 13.48 1.28
CA VAL A 24 -40.93 13.25 2.51
C VAL A 24 -41.37 14.56 3.14
N GLY A 25 -40.49 15.56 3.19
CA GLY A 25 -40.81 16.89 3.70
C GLY A 25 -41.94 17.56 2.90
N LEU A 26 -41.91 17.43 1.57
CA LEU A 26 -42.95 17.96 0.68
C LEU A 26 -44.30 17.28 0.95
N GLN A 27 -44.34 15.93 1.00
CA GLN A 27 -45.56 15.18 1.29
C GLN A 27 -46.17 15.51 2.65
N THR A 28 -45.31 15.58 3.66
CA THR A 28 -45.76 15.90 5.03
C THR A 28 -46.29 17.32 5.12
N GLY A 29 -45.64 18.29 4.49
CA GLY A 29 -46.10 19.69 4.45
C GLY A 29 -47.44 19.85 3.73
N LEU A 30 -47.63 19.17 2.59
CA LEU A 30 -48.90 19.17 1.83
C LEU A 30 -50.02 18.53 2.66
N ALA A 31 -49.74 17.46 3.40
CA ALA A 31 -50.71 16.82 4.30
C ALA A 31 -51.15 17.73 5.46
N HIS A 32 -50.31 18.70 5.88
CA HIS A 32 -50.63 19.71 6.87
C HIS A 32 -51.28 20.98 6.29
N GLY A 33 -51.56 20.99 4.98
CA GLY A 33 -52.29 22.08 4.30
C GLY A 33 -51.42 23.28 3.89
N TYR A 34 -50.07 23.13 3.94
CA TYR A 34 -49.18 24.18 3.45
C TYR A 34 -49.15 24.18 1.88
N THR A 35 -48.93 25.33 1.31
CA THR A 35 -48.72 25.43 -0.14
C THR A 35 -47.30 25.01 -0.53
N GLU A 36 -47.10 24.46 -1.72
CA GLU A 36 -45.82 23.99 -2.23
C GLU A 36 -44.70 25.04 -2.10
N ASN A 37 -45.02 26.30 -2.39
CA ASN A 37 -44.04 27.41 -2.24
C ASN A 37 -43.62 27.66 -0.80
N GLN A 38 -44.52 27.48 0.18
CA GLN A 38 -44.18 27.60 1.62
C GLN A 38 -43.32 26.44 2.09
N ILE A 39 -43.58 25.24 1.59
CA ILE A 39 -42.80 24.05 1.94
C ILE A 39 -41.40 24.13 1.33
N MET A 40 -41.29 24.53 0.08
CA MET A 40 -39.99 24.70 -0.60
C MET A 40 -39.07 25.71 0.10
N ALA A 41 -39.64 26.77 0.70
CA ALA A 41 -38.87 27.73 1.48
C ALA A 41 -38.36 27.16 2.83
N GLN A 42 -39.02 26.11 3.37
CA GLN A 42 -38.66 25.47 4.62
C GLN A 42 -37.95 24.13 4.48
N LEU A 43 -37.89 23.61 3.26
CA LEU A 43 -37.18 22.36 2.99
C LEU A 43 -35.67 22.56 3.22
N GLN A 44 -35.21 22.16 4.41
CA GLN A 44 -33.80 22.11 4.68
C GLN A 44 -33.24 20.78 4.13
N PRO A 45 -32.17 20.83 3.34
CA PRO A 45 -31.53 19.60 2.89
C PRO A 45 -31.00 18.82 4.10
N ILE A 46 -31.18 17.51 4.07
CA ILE A 46 -30.56 16.62 5.07
C ILE A 46 -29.03 16.80 4.96
N VAL A 47 -28.43 17.29 6.01
CA VAL A 47 -26.97 17.41 6.11
C VAL A 47 -26.42 16.06 6.54
N ILE A 48 -25.76 15.37 5.61
CA ILE A 48 -25.04 14.13 5.91
C ILE A 48 -23.66 14.53 6.40
N ASP A 49 -23.41 14.32 7.68
CA ASP A 49 -22.09 14.48 8.30
C ASP A 49 -21.28 13.19 8.09
N THR A 50 -20.13 13.31 7.47
CA THR A 50 -19.32 12.15 7.07
C THR A 50 -17.95 12.21 7.71
N HIS A 51 -17.64 11.16 8.43
CA HIS A 51 -16.33 10.97 9.04
C HIS A 51 -15.59 9.84 8.33
N ALA A 52 -14.65 10.19 7.48
CA ALA A 52 -13.79 9.21 6.80
C ALA A 52 -12.77 8.64 7.80
N ILE A 53 -12.80 7.32 7.99
CA ILE A 53 -11.88 6.61 8.89
C ILE A 53 -10.52 6.47 8.17
N GLY A 54 -9.44 6.91 8.81
CA GLY A 54 -8.06 6.77 8.31
C GLY A 54 -7.57 7.85 7.33
N ASN A 55 -8.47 8.58 6.69
CA ASN A 55 -8.13 9.74 5.86
C ASN A 55 -9.21 10.83 5.98
N PRO A 56 -9.25 11.56 7.12
CA PRO A 56 -10.32 12.52 7.43
C PRO A 56 -10.46 13.63 6.38
N TRP A 57 -9.37 13.99 5.74
CA TRP A 57 -9.36 15.06 4.71
C TRP A 57 -9.66 14.55 3.29
N LEU A 58 -9.92 13.23 3.10
CA LEU A 58 -10.04 12.59 1.78
C LEU A 58 -8.89 12.98 0.85
N ASN A 59 -7.70 13.15 1.41
CA ASN A 59 -6.54 13.60 0.67
C ASN A 59 -5.95 12.44 -0.14
N TYR A 60 -5.94 12.64 -1.47
CA TYR A 60 -5.40 11.64 -2.40
C TYR A 60 -3.90 11.38 -2.18
N SER A 61 -3.15 12.39 -1.73
CA SER A 61 -1.72 12.25 -1.41
C SER A 61 -1.49 11.25 -0.28
N VAL A 62 -2.32 11.28 0.77
CA VAL A 62 -2.25 10.31 1.90
C VAL A 62 -2.45 8.89 1.38
N TYR A 63 -3.48 8.68 0.56
CA TYR A 63 -3.76 7.37 -0.03
C TYR A 63 -2.62 6.91 -0.93
N LEU A 64 -2.17 7.75 -1.86
CA LEU A 64 -1.18 7.37 -2.87
C LEU A 64 0.18 7.07 -2.25
N ASN A 65 0.67 7.91 -1.34
CA ASN A 65 1.98 7.70 -0.73
C ASN A 65 2.02 6.48 0.18
N ASN A 66 0.96 6.22 0.94
CA ASN A 66 0.89 5.03 1.79
C ASN A 66 0.86 3.72 0.98
N THR A 67 0.39 3.76 -0.25
CA THR A 67 0.33 2.59 -1.14
C THR A 67 1.58 2.46 -2.00
N LEU A 68 1.98 3.54 -2.68
CA LEU A 68 3.02 3.52 -3.70
C LEU A 68 4.42 3.34 -3.10
N LEU A 69 4.73 4.07 -2.02
CA LEU A 69 6.10 4.12 -1.50
C LEU A 69 6.58 2.79 -0.90
N PRO A 70 5.79 2.05 -0.10
CA PRO A 70 6.18 0.71 0.32
C PRO A 70 6.39 -0.25 -0.86
N GLY A 71 5.55 -0.16 -1.90
CA GLY A 71 5.68 -0.99 -3.09
C GLY A 71 6.93 -0.70 -3.91
N VAL A 72 7.29 0.58 -4.08
CA VAL A 72 8.54 0.99 -4.73
C VAL A 72 9.75 0.56 -3.89
N LEU A 73 9.70 0.72 -2.58
CA LEU A 73 10.75 0.26 -1.68
C LEU A 73 10.94 -1.26 -1.79
N GLN A 74 9.86 -2.02 -1.76
CA GLN A 74 9.89 -3.48 -1.94
C GLN A 74 10.53 -3.89 -3.27
N LEU A 75 10.13 -3.25 -4.37
CA LEU A 75 10.71 -3.51 -5.69
C LEU A 75 12.22 -3.23 -5.72
N MET A 76 12.65 -2.10 -5.13
CA MET A 76 14.06 -1.76 -5.03
C MET A 76 14.85 -2.79 -4.22
N ILE A 77 14.28 -3.28 -3.11
CA ILE A 77 14.91 -4.32 -2.29
C ILE A 77 15.07 -5.62 -3.09
N PHE A 78 14.03 -6.06 -3.83
CA PHE A 78 14.13 -7.23 -4.69
C PHE A 78 15.26 -7.09 -5.70
N LEU A 79 15.27 -5.98 -6.44
CA LEU A 79 16.27 -5.73 -7.47
C LEU A 79 17.69 -5.70 -6.92
N VAL A 80 17.92 -4.96 -5.83
CA VAL A 80 19.25 -4.83 -5.22
C VAL A 80 19.71 -6.17 -4.63
N THR A 81 18.82 -6.94 -4.00
CA THR A 81 19.15 -8.26 -3.45
C THR A 81 19.53 -9.23 -4.57
N VAL A 82 18.72 -9.32 -5.61
CA VAL A 82 19.01 -10.17 -6.78
C VAL A 82 20.28 -9.72 -7.50
N LEU A 83 20.49 -8.41 -7.66
CA LEU A 83 21.68 -7.84 -8.27
C LEU A 83 22.94 -8.19 -7.45
N SER A 84 22.87 -8.01 -6.13
CA SER A 84 23.98 -8.24 -5.22
C SER A 84 24.47 -9.69 -5.26
N ILE A 85 23.56 -10.66 -5.17
CA ILE A 85 23.92 -12.09 -5.20
C ILE A 85 24.18 -12.56 -6.65
N GLY A 86 23.33 -12.15 -7.56
CA GLY A 86 23.40 -12.57 -8.97
C GLY A 86 24.66 -12.07 -9.69
N SER A 87 25.28 -10.98 -9.23
CA SER A 87 26.56 -10.51 -9.74
C SER A 87 27.68 -11.53 -9.53
N GLU A 88 27.68 -12.25 -8.40
CA GLU A 88 28.66 -13.31 -8.12
C GLU A 88 28.50 -14.48 -9.11
N ILE A 89 27.27 -14.81 -9.46
CA ILE A 89 26.98 -15.84 -10.47
C ILE A 89 27.43 -15.37 -11.87
N LYS A 90 27.12 -14.12 -12.19
CA LYS A 90 27.41 -13.53 -13.50
C LYS A 90 28.92 -13.44 -13.79
N TYR A 91 29.69 -13.05 -12.78
CA TYR A 91 31.15 -12.86 -12.92
C TYR A 91 31.97 -14.08 -12.51
N SER A 92 31.29 -15.21 -12.17
CA SER A 92 31.92 -16.45 -11.72
C SER A 92 32.78 -16.31 -10.45
N THR A 93 32.49 -15.31 -9.61
CA THR A 93 33.15 -15.02 -8.34
C THR A 93 32.50 -15.69 -7.14
N ALA A 94 31.44 -16.47 -7.36
CA ALA A 94 30.68 -17.15 -6.29
C ALA A 94 31.52 -18.03 -5.39
N ARG A 95 32.56 -18.68 -5.94
CA ARG A 95 33.49 -19.54 -5.18
C ARG A 95 34.36 -18.71 -4.25
N GLU A 96 34.92 -17.59 -4.72
CA GLU A 96 35.72 -16.69 -3.90
C GLU A 96 34.90 -16.06 -2.80
N TRP A 97 33.69 -15.60 -3.12
CA TRP A 97 32.74 -15.08 -2.17
C TRP A 97 32.40 -16.10 -1.06
N LEU A 98 32.19 -17.38 -1.42
CA LEU A 98 31.92 -18.44 -0.46
C LEU A 98 33.14 -18.73 0.44
N GLN A 99 34.35 -18.69 -0.12
CA GLN A 99 35.58 -18.87 0.63
C GLN A 99 35.81 -17.76 1.66
N MET A 100 35.49 -16.50 1.32
CA MET A 100 35.55 -15.38 2.27
C MET A 100 34.61 -15.59 3.48
N GLY A 101 33.49 -16.27 3.29
CA GLY A 101 32.57 -16.63 4.37
C GLY A 101 32.91 -17.96 5.09
N GLY A 102 34.15 -18.46 4.96
CA GLY A 102 34.57 -19.71 5.57
C GLY A 102 33.92 -20.96 4.98
N ASN A 103 33.57 -20.94 3.70
CA ASN A 103 32.78 -21.96 2.99
C ASN A 103 31.36 -22.19 3.54
N SER A 104 30.84 -21.24 4.31
CA SER A 104 29.48 -21.24 4.80
C SER A 104 28.60 -20.32 3.97
N LEU A 105 27.61 -20.90 3.26
CA LEU A 105 26.67 -20.12 2.47
C LEU A 105 25.90 -19.12 3.32
N THR A 106 25.46 -19.51 4.52
CA THR A 106 24.72 -18.66 5.44
C THR A 106 25.53 -17.44 5.86
N VAL A 107 26.80 -17.63 6.24
CA VAL A 107 27.69 -16.53 6.65
C VAL A 107 27.93 -15.58 5.48
N SER A 108 28.21 -16.12 4.29
CA SER A 108 28.43 -15.33 3.08
C SER A 108 27.19 -14.53 2.68
N LEU A 109 25.99 -15.13 2.74
CA LEU A 109 24.73 -14.45 2.47
C LEU A 109 24.45 -13.33 3.46
N ILE A 110 24.53 -13.64 4.77
CA ILE A 110 24.29 -12.63 5.81
C ILE A 110 25.28 -11.48 5.67
N GLY A 111 26.57 -11.76 5.52
CA GLY A 111 27.60 -10.74 5.36
C GLY A 111 27.35 -9.83 4.15
N LYS A 112 26.84 -10.37 3.04
CA LYS A 112 26.56 -9.61 1.82
C LYS A 112 25.27 -8.80 1.90
N ILE A 113 24.25 -9.31 2.57
CA ILE A 113 22.92 -8.70 2.62
C ILE A 113 22.79 -7.71 3.79
N PHE A 114 23.51 -7.95 4.88
CA PHE A 114 23.43 -7.11 6.07
C PHE A 114 23.62 -5.61 5.81
N PRO A 115 24.63 -5.14 5.05
CA PRO A 115 24.77 -3.72 4.72
C PRO A 115 23.52 -3.16 4.01
N HIS A 116 22.94 -3.92 3.07
CA HIS A 116 21.72 -3.53 2.37
C HIS A 116 20.52 -3.47 3.31
N THR A 117 20.40 -4.41 4.24
CA THR A 117 19.36 -4.41 5.29
C THR A 117 19.41 -3.12 6.10
N VAL A 118 20.61 -2.72 6.54
CA VAL A 118 20.78 -1.48 7.32
C VAL A 118 20.36 -0.27 6.48
N ILE A 119 20.85 -0.18 5.24
CA ILE A 119 20.54 0.95 4.35
C ILE A 119 19.03 1.04 4.09
N PHE A 120 18.39 -0.05 3.70
CA PHE A 120 16.96 -0.04 3.41
C PHE A 120 16.08 0.20 4.64
N THR A 121 16.52 -0.27 5.81
CA THR A 121 15.85 0.03 7.08
C THR A 121 15.93 1.52 7.40
N ILE A 122 17.09 2.14 7.23
CA ILE A 122 17.26 3.59 7.41
C ILE A 122 16.36 4.35 6.42
N VAL A 123 16.37 3.98 5.13
CA VAL A 123 15.51 4.61 4.12
C VAL A 123 14.04 4.46 4.46
N ALA A 124 13.60 3.28 4.89
CA ALA A 124 12.22 3.03 5.33
C ALA A 124 11.82 3.89 6.53
N PHE A 125 12.71 4.06 7.49
CA PHE A 125 12.47 4.89 8.68
C PHE A 125 12.46 6.39 8.34
N LEU A 126 13.38 6.86 7.51
CA LEU A 126 13.37 8.24 7.02
C LEU A 126 12.08 8.56 6.26
N TYR A 127 11.64 7.64 5.44
CA TYR A 127 10.36 7.72 4.75
C TYR A 127 9.18 7.85 5.75
N ALA A 128 9.14 7.00 6.79
CA ALA A 128 8.11 7.07 7.80
C ALA A 128 8.13 8.42 8.54
N VAL A 129 9.30 8.91 8.93
CA VAL A 129 9.45 10.22 9.58
C VAL A 129 8.99 11.35 8.64
N ALA A 130 9.35 11.28 7.37
CA ALA A 130 8.94 12.29 6.39
C ALA A 130 7.42 12.37 6.23
N LEU A 131 6.73 11.24 6.12
CA LEU A 131 5.27 11.23 5.94
C LEU A 131 4.51 11.53 7.23
N TYR A 132 4.82 10.82 8.28
CA TYR A 132 4.02 10.86 9.52
C TYR A 132 4.52 11.91 10.51
N GLY A 133 5.81 12.26 10.45
CA GLY A 133 6.39 13.31 11.29
C GLY A 133 6.24 14.71 10.69
N PHE A 134 6.75 14.91 9.46
CA PHE A 134 6.74 16.25 8.85
C PHE A 134 5.45 16.58 8.11
N ASN A 135 4.89 15.64 7.33
CA ASN A 135 3.66 15.88 6.57
C ASN A 135 2.38 15.59 7.38
N SER A 136 2.52 15.22 8.65
CA SER A 136 1.40 15.01 9.59
C SER A 136 0.32 14.07 9.05
N PHE A 137 0.72 13.01 8.34
CA PHE A 137 -0.22 11.99 7.89
C PHE A 137 -0.83 11.27 9.10
N PRO A 138 -2.11 10.86 9.03
CA PRO A 138 -2.76 10.19 10.15
C PRO A 138 -2.09 8.84 10.44
N LEU A 139 -1.55 8.69 11.64
CA LEU A 139 -0.94 7.46 12.13
C LEU A 139 -1.83 6.84 13.22
N ASN A 140 -2.62 5.84 12.84
CA ASN A 140 -3.58 5.20 13.74
C ASN A 140 -2.95 4.08 14.60
N SER A 141 -1.81 3.52 14.16
CA SER A 141 -1.20 2.34 14.81
C SER A 141 -0.10 2.66 15.82
N GLY A 142 0.33 3.91 15.93
CA GLY A 142 1.52 4.29 16.70
C GLY A 142 2.84 4.01 15.97
N TRP A 143 3.93 4.61 16.47
CA TRP A 143 5.25 4.56 15.81
C TRP A 143 5.89 3.18 15.86
N LEU A 144 5.85 2.49 16.99
CA LEU A 144 6.55 1.21 17.17
C LEU A 144 6.00 0.09 16.26
N PRO A 145 4.67 -0.15 16.19
CA PRO A 145 4.12 -1.13 15.24
C PRO A 145 4.44 -0.80 13.79
N MET A 146 4.41 0.48 13.41
CA MET A 146 4.71 0.90 12.04
C MET A 146 6.18 0.66 11.67
N LEU A 147 7.12 1.06 12.52
CA LEU A 147 8.55 0.83 12.28
C LEU A 147 8.89 -0.65 12.25
N SER A 148 8.27 -1.46 13.12
CA SER A 148 8.45 -2.91 13.09
C SER A 148 7.91 -3.54 11.81
N ALA A 149 6.76 -3.08 11.30
CA ALA A 149 6.21 -3.54 10.04
C ALA A 149 7.12 -3.19 8.84
N LEU A 150 7.68 -1.98 8.81
CA LEU A 150 8.63 -1.56 7.78
C LEU A 150 9.93 -2.38 7.83
N PHE A 151 10.44 -2.67 9.02
CA PHE A 151 11.60 -3.53 9.19
C PHE A 151 11.34 -4.96 8.69
N LEU A 152 10.17 -5.52 9.04
CA LEU A 152 9.75 -6.84 8.54
C LEU A 152 9.58 -6.85 7.03
N LEU A 153 9.05 -5.77 6.44
CA LEU A 153 8.94 -5.61 4.98
C LEU A 153 10.33 -5.71 4.33
N VAL A 154 11.35 -5.05 4.90
CA VAL A 154 12.72 -5.11 4.37
C VAL A 154 13.25 -6.55 4.39
N ILE A 155 13.15 -7.23 5.53
CA ILE A 155 13.66 -8.61 5.68
C ILE A 155 12.90 -9.59 4.78
N ALA A 156 11.57 -9.51 4.75
CA ALA A 156 10.74 -10.38 3.92
C ALA A 156 11.06 -10.18 2.43
N SER A 157 11.20 -8.93 1.99
CA SER A 157 11.55 -8.62 0.61
C SER A 157 12.94 -9.16 0.24
N GLN A 158 13.92 -9.05 1.12
CA GLN A 158 15.24 -9.64 0.90
C GLN A 158 15.19 -11.15 0.81
N ALA A 159 14.42 -11.82 1.68
CA ALA A 159 14.25 -13.26 1.67
C ALA A 159 13.66 -13.75 0.33
N VAL A 160 12.64 -13.04 -0.18
CA VAL A 160 12.07 -13.33 -1.51
C VAL A 160 13.09 -13.10 -2.62
N GLY A 161 13.88 -12.03 -2.57
CA GLY A 161 14.95 -11.77 -3.53
C GLY A 161 16.02 -12.87 -3.55
N ILE A 162 16.43 -13.36 -2.37
CA ILE A 162 17.36 -14.50 -2.23
C ILE A 162 16.75 -15.75 -2.86
N PHE A 163 15.49 -16.05 -2.53
CA PHE A 163 14.78 -17.20 -3.09
C PHE A 163 14.73 -17.15 -4.62
N MET A 164 14.40 -15.99 -5.18
CA MET A 164 14.33 -15.83 -6.65
C MET A 164 15.66 -16.14 -7.32
N ILE A 165 16.78 -15.58 -6.84
CA ILE A 165 18.09 -15.82 -7.44
C ILE A 165 18.60 -17.24 -7.16
N GLY A 166 18.16 -17.86 -6.07
CA GLY A 166 18.51 -19.23 -5.72
C GLY A 166 17.83 -20.29 -6.59
N VAL A 167 16.59 -20.01 -7.03
CA VAL A 167 15.81 -20.94 -7.86
C VAL A 167 16.11 -20.76 -9.36
N LEU A 168 16.43 -19.54 -9.78
CA LEU A 168 16.61 -19.23 -11.19
C LEU A 168 18.06 -19.42 -11.62
N PRO A 169 18.31 -20.13 -12.75
CA PRO A 169 19.65 -20.56 -13.12
C PRO A 169 20.54 -19.44 -13.67
N THR A 170 19.98 -18.26 -13.96
CA THR A 170 20.74 -17.16 -14.54
C THR A 170 20.41 -15.81 -13.90
N PHE A 171 21.43 -14.96 -13.79
CA PHE A 171 21.29 -13.59 -13.30
C PHE A 171 20.18 -12.80 -14.03
N ARG A 172 20.09 -12.94 -15.37
CA ARG A 172 19.09 -12.24 -16.19
C ARG A 172 17.67 -12.66 -15.83
N LEU A 173 17.43 -13.97 -15.67
CA LEU A 173 16.12 -14.49 -15.26
C LEU A 173 15.76 -14.04 -13.83
N GLY A 174 16.72 -14.07 -12.91
CA GLY A 174 16.53 -13.57 -11.55
C GLY A 174 16.09 -12.11 -11.53
N LEU A 175 16.75 -11.26 -12.30
CA LEU A 175 16.41 -9.83 -12.37
C LEU A 175 15.06 -9.58 -13.03
N SER A 176 14.76 -10.27 -14.13
CA SER A 176 13.46 -10.14 -14.80
C SER A 176 12.31 -10.62 -13.92
N SER A 177 12.50 -11.73 -13.19
CA SER A 177 11.49 -12.25 -12.27
C SER A 177 11.27 -11.34 -11.08
N ALA A 178 12.32 -10.72 -10.55
CA ALA A 178 12.21 -9.75 -9.48
C ALA A 178 11.37 -8.51 -9.88
N CYS A 179 11.58 -8.00 -11.10
CA CYS A 179 10.76 -6.92 -11.66
C CYS A 179 9.30 -7.35 -11.83
N LEU A 180 9.07 -8.50 -12.45
CA LEU A 180 7.73 -8.99 -12.75
C LEU A 180 6.96 -9.30 -11.48
N PHE A 181 7.57 -10.01 -10.54
CA PHE A 181 6.97 -10.34 -9.26
C PHE A 181 6.70 -9.10 -8.42
N GLY A 182 7.62 -8.12 -8.40
CA GLY A 182 7.42 -6.88 -7.68
C GLY A 182 6.22 -6.08 -8.20
N MET A 183 6.02 -6.03 -9.51
CA MET A 183 4.84 -5.38 -10.10
C MET A 183 3.54 -6.15 -9.80
N ILE A 184 3.56 -7.48 -9.89
CA ILE A 184 2.39 -8.32 -9.58
C ILE A 184 2.05 -8.21 -8.09
N ALA A 185 3.04 -8.34 -7.20
CA ALA A 185 2.86 -8.22 -5.77
C ALA A 185 2.24 -6.87 -5.39
N PHE A 186 2.75 -5.75 -5.95
CA PHE A 186 2.17 -4.43 -5.76
C PHE A 186 0.70 -4.34 -6.23
N SER A 187 0.35 -5.00 -7.32
CA SER A 187 -1.00 -4.96 -7.88
C SER A 187 -2.01 -5.77 -7.07
N ILE A 188 -1.56 -6.85 -6.41
CA ILE A 188 -2.42 -7.77 -5.64
C ILE A 188 -2.56 -7.31 -4.19
N VAL A 189 -1.58 -6.56 -3.66
CA VAL A 189 -1.64 -6.07 -2.28
C VAL A 189 -2.91 -5.27 -2.03
N GLY A 190 -3.63 -5.59 -0.95
CA GLY A 190 -4.90 -4.97 -0.56
C GLY A 190 -4.87 -3.46 -0.34
N PHE A 191 -3.69 -2.83 -0.38
CA PHE A 191 -3.54 -1.38 -0.39
C PHE A 191 -3.92 -0.73 -1.72
N SER A 192 -3.68 -1.40 -2.85
CA SER A 192 -3.96 -0.85 -4.17
C SER A 192 -5.38 -1.16 -4.64
N PHE A 193 -5.93 -2.31 -4.23
CA PHE A 193 -7.29 -2.74 -4.56
C PHE A 193 -7.98 -3.37 -3.33
N PRO A 194 -9.29 -3.15 -3.14
CA PRO A 194 -9.99 -3.73 -1.98
C PRO A 194 -10.03 -5.25 -2.07
N VAL A 195 -9.58 -5.89 -1.00
CA VAL A 195 -9.56 -7.36 -0.88
C VAL A 195 -10.94 -7.97 -1.14
N LEU A 196 -12.02 -7.34 -0.64
CA LEU A 196 -13.40 -7.79 -0.85
C LEU A 196 -13.87 -7.75 -2.32
N GLY A 197 -13.21 -6.97 -3.17
CA GLY A 197 -13.51 -6.88 -4.61
C GLY A 197 -12.62 -7.77 -5.48
N MET A 198 -11.69 -8.51 -4.88
CA MET A 198 -10.81 -9.44 -5.60
C MET A 198 -11.47 -10.81 -5.76
N ASP A 199 -11.03 -11.58 -6.76
CA ASP A 199 -11.36 -12.99 -6.88
C ASP A 199 -10.90 -13.76 -5.62
N PRO A 200 -11.66 -14.78 -5.14
CA PRO A 200 -11.31 -15.55 -3.94
C PRO A 200 -9.89 -16.13 -3.95
N THR A 201 -9.37 -16.47 -5.11
CA THR A 201 -7.99 -16.96 -5.26
C THR A 201 -6.93 -15.88 -4.98
N LEU A 202 -7.21 -14.65 -5.37
CA LEU A 202 -6.34 -13.49 -5.12
C LEU A 202 -6.47 -12.99 -3.69
N GLN A 203 -7.65 -13.12 -3.08
CA GLN A 203 -7.86 -12.78 -1.66
C GLN A 203 -6.96 -13.58 -0.71
N ALA A 204 -6.66 -14.83 -1.05
CA ALA A 204 -5.78 -15.68 -0.26
C ALA A 204 -4.29 -15.27 -0.37
N LEU A 205 -3.92 -14.48 -1.38
CA LEU A 205 -2.55 -14.01 -1.65
C LEU A 205 -2.31 -12.56 -1.26
N SER A 206 -3.36 -11.82 -0.89
CA SER A 206 -3.33 -10.37 -0.60
C SER A 206 -3.02 -9.99 0.86
#